data_100fee9e6b419a7954251e5380b02235
#
_entry.id   100fee9e6b419a7954251e5380b02235
#
_cell.length_a   1.000
_cell.length_b   1.000
_cell.length_c   1.000
_cell.angle_alpha   90.00
_cell.angle_beta   90.00
_cell.angle_gamma   90.00
#
_symmetry.space_group_name_H-M   'P 1'
#
loop_
_entity.id
_entity.type
_entity.pdbx_description
1 polymer ?
#
loop_
_entity_poly.entity_id
_entity_poly.type
_entity_poly.pdbx_seq_one_letter_code
_entity_poly.pdbx_strand_id
1 'polypeptide(L)'
;MTSSCFICRLKNYLIILCFGFIHSQSYEWKSVIVPNDNWNYIIPQSELPENWKSLDFDWSNWSLGPTGIGYGDDDDNTIIENTISLFIRKNFQIVDINDVNRVILDIDFDDGFIAYLNGKEIARYLVSGNNVSYNQTSDNWGEAFLYRGLAPKRYFIDKNLFNQGDNVLAIQVHNYSIDSSDLSIIPVLS
;
A
#
# COMPACT_ATOMS: atom_id res chain seq x y z
N MET A 1 -22.67 17.92 26.19
CA MET A 1 -21.51 17.77 27.10
C MET A 1 -21.53 18.97 28.03
N THR A 2 -21.80 18.74 29.31
CA THR A 2 -21.98 19.80 30.32
C THR A 2 -20.62 20.18 30.89
N SER A 3 -20.23 21.43 30.68
CA SER A 3 -19.09 22.05 31.38
C SER A 3 -19.50 22.34 32.84
N SER A 4 -18.82 21.72 33.80
CA SER A 4 -18.98 22.06 35.20
C SER A 4 -18.06 23.22 35.55
N CYS A 5 -18.67 24.35 35.90
CA CYS A 5 -17.94 25.54 36.36
C CYS A 5 -17.98 25.57 37.89
N PHE A 6 -16.83 25.53 38.57
CA PHE A 6 -16.73 25.72 40.03
C PHE A 6 -16.39 27.17 40.34
N ILE A 7 -17.21 27.83 41.17
CA ILE A 7 -16.98 29.21 41.60
C ILE A 7 -16.40 29.15 43.02
N CYS A 8 -15.16 29.63 43.21
CA CYS A 8 -14.55 29.82 44.50
C CYS A 8 -14.41 31.33 44.78
N ARG A 9 -15.00 31.82 45.89
CA ARG A 9 -14.90 33.23 46.34
C ARG A 9 -13.82 33.36 47.41
N LEU A 10 -12.73 34.01 47.09
CA LEU A 10 -11.75 34.53 48.07
C LEU A 10 -11.66 36.05 47.91
N LYS A 11 -12.05 36.77 49.04
CA LYS A 11 -11.88 38.22 49.29
C LYS A 11 -11.82 39.09 48.00
N ASN A 12 -12.99 39.48 47.51
CA ASN A 12 -13.17 40.52 46.47
C ASN A 12 -12.65 40.23 45.05
N TYR A 13 -12.24 38.99 44.74
CA TYR A 13 -11.91 38.60 43.37
C TYR A 13 -12.67 37.34 42.98
N LEU A 14 -13.36 37.40 41.85
CA LEU A 14 -14.03 36.24 41.26
C LEU A 14 -13.01 35.52 40.37
N ILE A 15 -12.46 34.39 40.82
CA ILE A 15 -11.60 33.54 40.00
C ILE A 15 -12.49 32.47 39.36
N ILE A 16 -12.70 32.56 38.05
CA ILE A 16 -13.38 31.52 37.27
C ILE A 16 -12.29 30.56 36.78
N LEU A 17 -12.18 29.40 37.40
CA LEU A 17 -11.37 28.28 36.94
C LEU A 17 -12.16 27.48 35.91
N CYS A 18 -11.89 27.71 34.63
CA CYS A 18 -12.40 26.86 33.56
C CYS A 18 -11.46 25.66 33.39
N PHE A 19 -11.87 24.50 33.88
CA PHE A 19 -11.22 23.25 33.52
C PHE A 19 -11.63 22.86 32.09
N GLY A 20 -10.80 23.14 31.11
CA GLY A 20 -10.96 22.56 29.80
C GLY A 20 -10.57 21.07 29.84
N PHE A 21 -11.52 20.21 29.54
CA PHE A 21 -11.19 18.81 29.26
C PHE A 21 -10.38 18.75 27.97
N ILE A 22 -9.09 18.47 28.07
CA ILE A 22 -8.26 18.13 26.93
C ILE A 22 -8.73 16.73 26.49
N HIS A 23 -9.52 16.66 25.43
CA HIS A 23 -9.81 15.39 24.76
C HIS A 23 -8.53 14.96 24.04
N SER A 24 -7.82 13.99 24.59
CA SER A 24 -6.75 13.31 23.87
C SER A 24 -7.41 12.45 22.81
N GLN A 25 -7.27 12.83 21.55
CA GLN A 25 -7.67 12.01 20.43
C GLN A 25 -6.57 10.94 20.25
N SER A 26 -6.90 9.70 20.58
CA SER A 26 -6.03 8.56 20.29
C SER A 26 -6.22 8.15 18.82
N TYR A 27 -5.14 8.04 18.07
CA TYR A 27 -5.15 7.48 16.71
C TYR A 27 -4.64 6.04 16.79
N GLU A 28 -5.37 5.14 16.13
CA GLU A 28 -4.97 3.74 15.98
C GLU A 28 -4.63 3.48 14.53
N TRP A 29 -3.58 2.69 14.28
CA TRP A 29 -3.26 2.17 12.95
C TRP A 29 -4.20 1.01 12.63
N LYS A 30 -4.83 1.08 11.46
CA LYS A 30 -5.66 0.00 10.92
C LYS A 30 -5.21 -0.32 9.52
N SER A 31 -4.73 -1.52 9.31
CA SER A 31 -4.39 -1.98 7.97
C SER A 31 -5.65 -2.38 7.22
N VAL A 32 -5.80 -1.87 6.01
CA VAL A 32 -6.87 -2.25 5.07
C VAL A 32 -6.40 -3.30 4.07
N ILE A 33 -5.07 -3.44 3.93
CA ILE A 33 -4.40 -4.53 3.21
C ILE A 33 -3.33 -5.07 4.13
N VAL A 34 -3.37 -6.39 4.37
CA VAL A 34 -2.45 -7.09 5.29
C VAL A 34 -1.65 -8.16 4.56
N PRO A 35 -0.52 -8.63 5.13
CA PRO A 35 0.21 -9.78 4.59
C PRO A 35 -0.72 -11.00 4.44
N ASN A 36 -0.49 -11.79 3.43
CA ASN A 36 -1.29 -12.99 3.08
C ASN A 36 -2.72 -12.69 2.59
N ASP A 37 -3.07 -11.44 2.35
CA ASP A 37 -4.29 -11.11 1.64
C ASP A 37 -4.27 -11.65 0.21
N ASN A 38 -5.42 -12.09 -0.29
CA ASN A 38 -5.56 -12.49 -1.68
C ASN A 38 -5.52 -11.28 -2.62
N TRP A 39 -4.72 -11.39 -3.67
CA TRP A 39 -4.59 -10.43 -4.75
C TRP A 39 -4.87 -11.08 -6.09
N ASN A 40 -5.47 -10.32 -7.00
CA ASN A 40 -5.49 -10.71 -8.40
C ASN A 40 -4.11 -10.42 -9.01
N TYR A 41 -3.58 -11.38 -9.78
CA TYR A 41 -2.27 -11.24 -10.41
C TYR A 41 -2.24 -11.82 -11.81
N ILE A 42 -1.31 -11.33 -12.62
CA ILE A 42 -1.03 -11.83 -13.96
C ILE A 42 0.47 -11.70 -14.29
N ILE A 43 1.01 -12.70 -14.95
CA ILE A 43 2.29 -12.64 -15.66
C ILE A 43 1.97 -12.21 -17.09
N PRO A 44 2.23 -10.95 -17.49
CA PRO A 44 1.79 -10.42 -18.76
C PRO A 44 2.59 -11.01 -19.91
N GLN A 45 1.91 -11.36 -21.00
CA GLN A 45 2.54 -11.81 -22.24
C GLN A 45 2.54 -10.72 -23.34
N SER A 46 1.93 -9.59 -23.04
CA SER A 46 1.83 -8.40 -23.90
C SER A 46 1.50 -7.19 -23.05
N GLU A 47 1.54 -5.99 -23.63
CA GLU A 47 1.11 -4.77 -22.95
C GLU A 47 -0.33 -4.89 -22.46
N LEU A 48 -0.56 -4.54 -21.20
CA LEU A 48 -1.91 -4.44 -20.65
C LEU A 48 -2.56 -3.13 -21.10
N PRO A 49 -3.90 -3.08 -21.18
CA PRO A 49 -4.62 -1.83 -21.38
C PRO A 49 -4.23 -0.80 -20.31
N GLU A 50 -4.11 0.47 -20.67
CA GLU A 50 -3.64 1.53 -19.76
C GLU A 50 -4.45 1.62 -18.45
N ASN A 51 -5.75 1.27 -18.52
CA ASN A 51 -6.65 1.28 -17.37
C ASN A 51 -6.54 0.04 -16.46
N TRP A 52 -5.57 -0.86 -16.67
CA TRP A 52 -5.39 -2.05 -15.81
C TRP A 52 -5.26 -1.68 -14.32
N LYS A 53 -4.83 -0.47 -14.01
CA LYS A 53 -4.61 0.09 -12.67
C LYS A 53 -5.82 0.90 -12.14
N SER A 54 -6.95 0.91 -12.88
CA SER A 54 -8.17 1.66 -12.53
C SER A 54 -9.28 0.75 -11.98
N LEU A 55 -10.23 1.32 -11.28
CA LEU A 55 -11.35 0.58 -10.66
C LEU A 55 -12.25 -0.13 -11.68
N ASP A 56 -12.44 0.46 -12.86
CA ASP A 56 -13.32 -0.02 -13.92
C ASP A 56 -12.71 -1.11 -14.83
N PHE A 57 -11.47 -1.51 -14.55
CA PHE A 57 -10.80 -2.56 -15.32
C PHE A 57 -11.39 -3.94 -15.04
N ASP A 58 -11.65 -4.74 -16.07
CA ASP A 58 -12.06 -6.14 -15.96
C ASP A 58 -10.83 -7.04 -15.79
N TRP A 59 -10.70 -7.62 -14.60
CA TRP A 59 -9.62 -8.56 -14.24
C TRP A 59 -10.09 -10.01 -14.10
N SER A 60 -11.22 -10.35 -14.68
CA SER A 60 -11.86 -11.68 -14.55
C SER A 60 -10.97 -12.84 -15.02
N ASN A 61 -10.00 -12.57 -15.88
CA ASN A 61 -9.02 -13.54 -16.38
C ASN A 61 -7.69 -13.56 -15.59
N TRP A 62 -7.57 -12.77 -14.51
CA TRP A 62 -6.38 -12.80 -13.66
C TRP A 62 -6.48 -13.95 -12.65
N SER A 63 -5.31 -14.51 -12.29
CA SER A 63 -5.22 -15.48 -11.20
C SER A 63 -5.45 -14.80 -9.84
N LEU A 64 -5.74 -15.60 -8.81
CA LEU A 64 -5.95 -15.13 -7.44
C LEU A 64 -5.02 -15.92 -6.51
N GLY A 65 -4.30 -15.22 -5.65
CA GLY A 65 -3.44 -15.85 -4.65
C GLY A 65 -3.06 -14.91 -3.51
N PRO A 66 -2.66 -15.46 -2.34
CA PRO A 66 -2.15 -14.66 -1.24
C PRO A 66 -0.76 -14.08 -1.55
N THR A 67 -0.46 -12.87 -1.02
CA THR A 67 0.90 -12.32 -1.00
C THR A 67 1.77 -13.07 0.02
N GLY A 68 3.15 -13.23 -0.06
CA GLY A 68 4.04 -12.99 -1.22
C GLY A 68 3.69 -13.77 -2.47
N ILE A 69 3.72 -13.08 -3.53
CA ILE A 69 3.57 -13.66 -4.85
C ILE A 69 4.93 -13.52 -5.55
N GLY A 70 5.51 -14.65 -5.91
CA GLY A 70 6.85 -14.65 -6.47
C GLY A 70 7.45 -16.04 -6.64
N TYR A 71 8.76 -16.12 -6.58
CA TYR A 71 9.55 -17.35 -6.60
C TYR A 71 10.94 -17.10 -6.02
N GLY A 72 11.61 -18.14 -5.53
CA GLY A 72 12.89 -18.04 -4.83
C GLY A 72 12.71 -17.88 -3.32
N ASP A 73 13.75 -17.77 -2.57
CA ASP A 73 13.92 -17.44 -1.14
C ASP A 73 12.99 -18.10 -0.09
N ASP A 74 12.04 -18.95 -0.51
CA ASP A 74 11.08 -19.70 0.34
C ASP A 74 10.15 -18.79 1.19
N ASP A 75 9.93 -17.52 0.80
CA ASP A 75 9.08 -16.56 1.50
C ASP A 75 7.73 -16.30 0.78
N ASP A 76 7.53 -16.87 -0.40
CA ASP A 76 6.32 -16.72 -1.19
C ASP A 76 5.23 -17.73 -0.84
N ASN A 77 3.98 -17.25 -0.71
CA ASN A 77 2.79 -18.08 -0.52
C ASN A 77 2.15 -18.48 -1.86
N THR A 78 2.34 -17.67 -2.89
CA THR A 78 1.90 -17.92 -4.25
C THR A 78 3.11 -18.03 -5.17
N ILE A 79 3.49 -19.26 -5.50
CA ILE A 79 4.64 -19.51 -6.36
C ILE A 79 4.25 -19.34 -7.82
N ILE A 80 5.03 -18.53 -8.55
CA ILE A 80 4.89 -18.29 -9.99
C ILE A 80 6.12 -18.78 -10.76
N GLU A 81 6.02 -18.82 -12.09
CA GLU A 81 7.16 -19.09 -12.96
C GLU A 81 8.07 -17.87 -13.09
N ASN A 82 9.35 -18.09 -13.39
CA ASN A 82 10.31 -17.02 -13.65
C ASN A 82 9.76 -16.05 -14.70
N THR A 83 9.85 -14.76 -14.41
CA THR A 83 9.32 -13.72 -15.27
C THR A 83 10.10 -12.41 -15.14
N ILE A 84 10.03 -11.56 -16.18
CA ILE A 84 10.54 -10.19 -16.13
C ILE A 84 9.61 -9.30 -15.29
N SER A 85 8.30 -9.53 -15.36
CA SER A 85 7.35 -8.70 -14.61
C SER A 85 6.13 -9.47 -14.11
N LEU A 86 5.61 -8.99 -13.01
CA LEU A 86 4.39 -9.45 -12.37
C LEU A 86 3.48 -8.25 -12.11
N PHE A 87 2.22 -8.35 -12.48
CA PHE A 87 1.23 -7.31 -12.20
C PHE A 87 0.22 -7.85 -11.19
N ILE A 88 0.00 -7.09 -10.11
CA ILE A 88 -0.95 -7.45 -9.06
C ILE A 88 -1.92 -6.31 -8.81
N ARG A 89 -3.13 -6.62 -8.37
CA ARG A 89 -4.14 -5.63 -7.98
C ARG A 89 -5.06 -6.15 -6.88
N LYS A 90 -5.48 -5.24 -6.02
CA LYS A 90 -6.44 -5.52 -4.95
C LYS A 90 -7.42 -4.36 -4.79
N ASN A 91 -8.72 -4.69 -4.86
CA ASN A 91 -9.77 -3.76 -4.49
C ASN A 91 -9.96 -3.79 -2.97
N PHE A 92 -10.21 -2.62 -2.38
CA PHE A 92 -10.50 -2.45 -0.96
C PHE A 92 -11.44 -1.25 -0.75
N GLN A 93 -11.99 -1.12 0.46
CA GLN A 93 -12.94 -0.05 0.78
C GLN A 93 -12.44 0.82 1.93
N ILE A 94 -12.69 2.13 1.80
CA ILE A 94 -12.59 3.11 2.89
C ILE A 94 -14.00 3.49 3.31
N VAL A 95 -14.38 3.09 4.52
CA VAL A 95 -15.74 3.30 5.05
C VAL A 95 -16.03 4.79 5.28
N ASP A 96 -15.12 5.49 5.95
CA ASP A 96 -15.21 6.94 6.14
C ASP A 96 -13.82 7.58 5.95
N ILE A 97 -13.69 8.40 4.91
CA ILE A 97 -12.43 9.09 4.58
C ILE A 97 -12.07 10.16 5.64
N ASN A 98 -13.04 10.64 6.43
CA ASN A 98 -12.78 11.61 7.49
C ASN A 98 -12.04 10.98 8.67
N ASP A 99 -12.18 9.67 8.88
CA ASP A 99 -11.45 8.92 9.90
C ASP A 99 -9.99 8.67 9.50
N VAL A 100 -9.67 8.82 8.22
CA VAL A 100 -8.30 8.65 7.70
C VAL A 100 -7.47 9.89 8.00
N ASN A 101 -6.41 9.73 8.78
CA ASN A 101 -5.49 10.82 9.12
C ASN A 101 -4.17 10.72 8.36
N ARG A 102 -3.57 9.55 8.36
CA ARG A 102 -2.32 9.25 7.63
C ARG A 102 -2.46 7.89 6.98
N VAL A 103 -1.80 7.73 5.83
CA VAL A 103 -1.75 6.45 5.13
C VAL A 103 -0.31 6.09 4.85
N ILE A 104 0.02 4.83 5.09
CA ILE A 104 1.35 4.25 4.87
C ILE A 104 1.20 3.03 3.96
N LEU A 105 2.00 3.00 2.91
CA LEU A 105 2.29 1.80 2.15
C LEU A 105 3.64 1.26 2.61
N ASP A 106 3.64 0.15 3.33
CA ASP A 106 4.83 -0.66 3.57
C ASP A 106 4.87 -1.75 2.49
N ILE A 107 6.00 -1.87 1.81
CA ILE A 107 6.12 -2.78 0.68
C ILE A 107 7.48 -3.48 0.71
N ASP A 108 7.45 -4.81 0.67
CA ASP A 108 8.60 -5.65 0.44
C ASP A 108 8.56 -6.16 -0.99
N PHE A 109 9.68 -6.18 -1.67
CA PHE A 109 9.74 -6.49 -3.10
C PHE A 109 11.17 -6.82 -3.53
N ASP A 110 11.25 -7.53 -4.64
CA ASP A 110 12.44 -7.87 -5.41
C ASP A 110 12.14 -7.78 -6.91
N ASP A 111 12.87 -7.07 -7.76
CA ASP A 111 13.95 -6.05 -7.59
C ASP A 111 13.40 -4.63 -7.53
N GLY A 112 12.43 -4.32 -8.40
CA GLY A 112 11.84 -3.01 -8.56
C GLY A 112 10.32 -3.04 -8.72
N PHE A 113 9.66 -1.91 -8.46
CA PHE A 113 8.21 -1.82 -8.60
C PHE A 113 7.72 -0.41 -8.94
N ILE A 114 6.46 -0.34 -9.41
CA ILE A 114 5.66 0.89 -9.46
C ILE A 114 4.29 0.57 -8.87
N ALA A 115 3.84 1.38 -7.90
CA ALA A 115 2.54 1.25 -7.26
C ALA A 115 1.61 2.39 -7.66
N TYR A 116 0.34 2.05 -7.89
CA TYR A 116 -0.72 2.97 -8.29
C TYR A 116 -1.92 2.84 -7.37
N LEU A 117 -2.47 3.97 -6.95
CA LEU A 117 -3.75 4.05 -6.25
C LEU A 117 -4.78 4.70 -7.17
N ASN A 118 -5.87 3.99 -7.48
CA ASN A 118 -6.94 4.47 -8.35
C ASN A 118 -6.43 5.00 -9.72
N GLY A 119 -5.41 4.32 -10.28
CA GLY A 119 -4.77 4.69 -11.55
C GLY A 119 -3.65 5.73 -11.44
N LYS A 120 -3.45 6.36 -10.29
CA LYS A 120 -2.41 7.36 -10.07
C LYS A 120 -1.19 6.76 -9.39
N GLU A 121 0.01 7.00 -9.93
CA GLU A 121 1.26 6.54 -9.33
C GLU A 121 1.47 7.18 -7.95
N ILE A 122 1.80 6.34 -6.96
CA ILE A 122 2.01 6.73 -5.56
C ILE A 122 3.40 6.39 -5.02
N ALA A 123 4.07 5.40 -5.61
CA ALA A 123 5.42 4.99 -5.23
C ALA A 123 6.10 4.27 -6.38
N ARG A 124 7.44 4.36 -6.41
CA ARG A 124 8.29 3.69 -7.39
C ARG A 124 9.66 3.41 -6.81
N TYR A 125 10.27 2.30 -7.24
CA TYR A 125 11.65 1.97 -6.91
C TYR A 125 12.31 1.18 -8.04
N LEU A 126 13.52 1.59 -8.44
CA LEU A 126 14.37 0.95 -9.47
C LEU A 126 13.66 0.62 -10.80
N VAL A 127 12.68 1.41 -11.19
CA VAL A 127 12.03 1.29 -12.51
C VAL A 127 11.90 2.69 -13.09
N SER A 128 12.67 3.04 -14.10
CA SER A 128 12.65 4.36 -14.72
C SER A 128 11.72 4.42 -15.95
N GLY A 129 11.46 5.64 -16.41
CA GLY A 129 10.62 5.89 -17.58
C GLY A 129 9.16 6.21 -17.25
N ASN A 130 8.46 6.86 -18.19
CA ASN A 130 7.05 7.24 -18.03
C ASN A 130 6.09 6.17 -18.59
N ASN A 131 6.52 5.46 -19.65
CA ASN A 131 5.78 4.38 -20.28
C ASN A 131 6.59 3.09 -20.08
N VAL A 132 6.41 2.47 -18.93
CA VAL A 132 7.12 1.25 -18.57
C VAL A 132 6.44 0.07 -19.23
N SER A 133 7.18 -0.63 -20.10
CA SER A 133 6.69 -1.81 -20.80
C SER A 133 6.63 -3.02 -19.88
N TYR A 134 5.70 -3.94 -20.14
CA TYR A 134 5.56 -5.19 -19.37
C TYR A 134 6.84 -6.04 -19.36
N ASN A 135 7.69 -5.92 -20.37
CA ASN A 135 8.96 -6.67 -20.50
C ASN A 135 10.20 -5.82 -20.18
N GLN A 136 10.03 -4.62 -19.64
CA GLN A 136 11.14 -3.81 -19.14
C GLN A 136 11.68 -4.43 -17.84
N THR A 137 13.00 -4.52 -17.73
CA THR A 137 13.67 -4.91 -16.48
C THR A 137 13.72 -3.75 -15.50
N SER A 138 13.98 -4.03 -14.23
CA SER A 138 14.37 -3.01 -13.27
C SER A 138 15.72 -2.37 -13.66
N ASP A 139 15.97 -1.15 -13.19
CA ASP A 139 17.19 -0.39 -13.50
C ASP A 139 18.44 -0.99 -12.84
N ASN A 140 18.25 -1.73 -11.76
CA ASN A 140 19.30 -2.40 -11.01
C ASN A 140 18.68 -3.55 -10.20
N TRP A 141 19.52 -4.46 -9.71
CA TRP A 141 19.10 -5.48 -8.77
C TRP A 141 18.77 -4.86 -7.41
N GLY A 142 17.85 -5.43 -6.71
CA GLY A 142 17.42 -5.02 -5.37
C GLY A 142 16.89 -6.25 -4.64
N GLU A 143 17.12 -6.36 -3.37
CA GLU A 143 16.78 -7.50 -2.53
C GLU A 143 15.57 -7.18 -1.65
N ALA A 144 14.68 -8.12 -1.50
CA ALA A 144 13.62 -8.09 -0.51
C ALA A 144 14.19 -7.96 0.91
N PHE A 145 13.40 -7.45 1.83
CA PHE A 145 13.86 -7.06 3.17
C PHE A 145 13.40 -8.03 4.24
N LEU A 146 12.14 -8.50 4.15
CA LEU A 146 11.49 -9.27 5.23
C LEU A 146 12.15 -10.62 5.49
N TYR A 147 12.53 -11.38 4.45
CA TYR A 147 13.20 -12.66 4.61
C TYR A 147 14.57 -12.52 5.32
N ARG A 148 15.17 -11.32 5.24
CA ARG A 148 16.43 -10.95 5.91
C ARG A 148 16.22 -10.42 7.33
N GLY A 149 14.98 -10.38 7.82
CA GLY A 149 14.63 -9.81 9.12
C GLY A 149 14.71 -8.27 9.18
N LEU A 150 14.68 -7.61 8.04
CA LEU A 150 14.70 -6.16 7.91
C LEU A 150 13.28 -5.61 7.73
N ALA A 151 13.08 -4.31 7.97
CA ALA A 151 11.80 -3.67 7.74
C ALA A 151 11.59 -3.39 6.24
N PRO A 152 10.34 -3.55 5.73
CA PRO A 152 10.00 -3.22 4.35
C PRO A 152 10.19 -1.73 4.07
N LYS A 153 10.21 -1.33 2.80
CA LYS A 153 10.24 0.09 2.44
C LYS A 153 8.91 0.75 2.75
N ARG A 154 8.97 1.96 3.32
CA ARG A 154 7.80 2.72 3.75
C ARG A 154 7.60 3.98 2.92
N TYR A 155 6.37 4.17 2.43
CA TYR A 155 5.92 5.34 1.69
C TYR A 155 4.72 5.98 2.37
N PHE A 156 4.76 7.31 2.57
CA PHE A 156 3.62 8.07 3.06
C PHE A 156 2.76 8.50 1.88
N ILE A 157 1.49 8.13 1.91
CA ILE A 157 0.55 8.35 0.80
C ILE A 157 -0.39 9.50 1.14
N ASP A 158 -0.60 10.39 0.18
CA ASP A 158 -1.57 11.48 0.32
C ASP A 158 -3.00 10.90 0.41
N LYS A 159 -3.66 11.13 1.55
CA LYS A 159 -5.02 10.64 1.78
C LYS A 159 -6.04 11.17 0.77
N ASN A 160 -5.78 12.32 0.13
CA ASN A 160 -6.66 12.89 -0.89
C ASN A 160 -6.71 12.07 -2.19
N LEU A 161 -5.87 11.04 -2.33
CA LEU A 161 -5.89 10.10 -3.45
C LEU A 161 -6.89 8.95 -3.26
N PHE A 162 -7.43 8.80 -2.05
CA PHE A 162 -8.41 7.77 -1.73
C PHE A 162 -9.83 8.27 -1.98
N ASN A 163 -10.67 7.38 -2.47
CA ASN A 163 -12.11 7.59 -2.53
C ASN A 163 -12.75 7.10 -1.23
N GLN A 164 -13.84 7.74 -0.82
CA GLN A 164 -14.76 7.08 0.09
C GLN A 164 -15.45 5.94 -0.66
N GLY A 165 -15.52 4.75 -0.07
CA GLY A 165 -15.96 3.53 -0.73
C GLY A 165 -14.83 2.82 -1.45
N ASP A 166 -15.05 2.46 -2.71
CA ASP A 166 -14.16 1.58 -3.47
C ASP A 166 -12.85 2.27 -3.90
N ASN A 167 -11.77 1.53 -3.71
CA ASN A 167 -10.42 1.88 -4.13
C ASN A 167 -9.72 0.66 -4.72
N VAL A 168 -8.69 0.89 -5.53
CA VAL A 168 -7.80 -0.14 -6.04
C VAL A 168 -6.35 0.24 -5.81
N LEU A 169 -5.58 -0.67 -5.22
CA LEU A 169 -4.12 -0.65 -5.22
C LEU A 169 -3.64 -1.61 -6.30
N ALA A 170 -2.87 -1.11 -7.25
CA ALA A 170 -2.31 -1.88 -8.36
C ALA A 170 -0.79 -1.69 -8.38
N ILE A 171 -0.05 -2.78 -8.58
CA ILE A 171 1.41 -2.76 -8.54
C ILE A 171 1.94 -3.57 -9.72
N GLN A 172 2.94 -3.03 -10.41
CA GLN A 172 3.78 -3.79 -11.33
C GLN A 172 5.16 -3.97 -10.70
N VAL A 173 5.62 -5.20 -10.65
CA VAL A 173 6.94 -5.59 -10.15
C VAL A 173 7.81 -5.94 -11.34
N HIS A 174 9.07 -5.56 -11.31
CA HIS A 174 10.01 -5.76 -12.41
C HIS A 174 11.28 -6.39 -11.89
N ASN A 175 11.62 -7.51 -12.48
CA ASN A 175 12.85 -8.20 -12.23
C ASN A 175 14.02 -7.54 -12.97
N TYR A 176 15.23 -7.65 -12.46
CA TYR A 176 16.45 -7.16 -13.10
C TYR A 176 16.83 -8.01 -14.33
N SER A 177 16.53 -9.30 -14.29
CA SER A 177 16.84 -10.25 -15.37
C SER A 177 15.82 -11.38 -15.40
N ILE A 178 15.61 -11.97 -16.58
CA ILE A 178 14.82 -13.22 -16.70
C ILE A 178 15.50 -14.41 -15.97
N ASP A 179 16.80 -14.34 -15.80
CA ASP A 179 17.60 -15.36 -15.11
C ASP A 179 17.79 -15.05 -13.61
N SER A 180 17.04 -14.10 -13.06
CA SER A 180 17.09 -13.82 -11.62
C SER A 180 16.66 -15.05 -10.81
N SER A 181 17.30 -15.26 -9.66
CA SER A 181 17.02 -16.38 -8.76
C SER A 181 15.65 -16.28 -8.09
N ASP A 182 15.12 -15.08 -7.99
CA ASP A 182 13.97 -14.70 -7.17
C ASP A 182 13.21 -13.51 -7.75
N LEU A 183 12.02 -13.34 -7.27
CA LEU A 183 11.12 -12.17 -7.38
C LEU A 183 10.07 -12.32 -6.29
N SER A 184 9.78 -11.28 -5.53
CA SER A 184 8.73 -11.31 -4.51
C SER A 184 8.00 -9.96 -4.38
N ILE A 185 6.75 -10.00 -3.88
CA ILE A 185 5.98 -8.81 -3.56
C ILE A 185 5.04 -9.02 -2.38
N ILE A 186 5.19 -8.19 -1.34
CA ILE A 186 4.36 -8.20 -0.13
C ILE A 186 3.98 -6.76 0.25
N PRO A 187 2.86 -6.22 -0.22
CA PRO A 187 2.37 -4.89 0.14
C PRO A 187 1.46 -4.92 1.36
N VAL A 188 1.56 -3.90 2.20
CA VAL A 188 0.70 -3.64 3.36
C VAL A 188 0.26 -2.18 3.32
N LEU A 189 -1.04 -1.92 3.44
CA LEU A 189 -1.60 -0.57 3.45
C LEU A 189 -2.32 -0.31 4.79
N SER A 190 -1.84 0.70 5.54
CA SER A 190 -2.32 1.06 6.87
C SER A 190 -2.69 2.53 6.98
#